data_a403e373fee380c7adefab17c87d788f
#
_entry.id   a403e373fee380c7adefab17c87d788f
#
_cell.length_a   1.000
_cell.length_b   1.000
_cell.length_c   1.000
_cell.angle_alpha   90.00
_cell.angle_beta   90.00
_cell.angle_gamma   90.00
#
_symmetry.space_group_name_H-M   'P 1'
#
loop_
_entity.id
_entity.type
_entity.pdbx_description
1 polymer ?
#
loop_
_entity_poly.entity_id
_entity_poly.type
_entity_poly.pdbx_seq_one_letter_code
_entity_poly.pdbx_strand_id
1 'polypeptide(L)'
;MEDQTNYLELFCHYIEKVYICIRQSLMYIIIYPKSNTMNYLVFVTAMLPVVVLMYIIYKKDSLQPEPKGQLRKAFYLGVLSCFLSFLISGPLNLLGVFHDNVSTLLDAIRLSFFGAAIPEEIAKFAVLWFFLRKNPYFDEKVDGIVYAACVSMGFAALENILYLYSNIDNFMMVGVVRAIFAVPGHLCFGIMMGYYYSLVKFYPNSKRHTTNCIMVLLVPILLHGLYDAMLFSFKTLHPVAVLVVFVTFLFFCFKMWKYAARRIEEHLARDMNTGTEEERQKCVDEFRRLAKENPKMYEPELAEVLACMGDFYQTAERYEEAEAVYEESLDIYRRADLNSEHSYKAEIAKVLYNLGVVYFFGFGKYDDSNKALKEAVQIYYGMGSNEVVDTRLASVFERLGQINYNAEHYDEARDNFGHALELYRKNSDKERMAYAMFGIGNAYCGMKRYGESRRWFDDVIEVYKELEVKHPDYSDNRLQAMMLKADSFQMEGCCLECEEVYNEVCVFLRELESKYPGAYTEELAIVKKNLGELYYEMEEYERCRKALAEAISLFDSIQEKSERIIELQTMASELLEEVNKDADSQLPEQEEG
;
A
#
# COMPACT_ATOMS: atom_id res chain seq x y z
N MET A 1 -42.09 -27.55 -27.71
CA MET A 1 -41.27 -28.60 -27.03
C MET A 1 -40.30 -29.28 -28.01
N GLU A 2 -40.43 -29.11 -29.31
CA GLU A 2 -39.47 -29.66 -30.33
C GLU A 2 -38.17 -28.84 -30.48
N ASP A 3 -38.18 -27.58 -30.08
CA ASP A 3 -36.99 -26.71 -30.24
C ASP A 3 -35.88 -26.89 -29.16
N GLN A 4 -36.22 -27.41 -27.98
CA GLN A 4 -35.20 -27.62 -26.93
C GLN A 4 -34.38 -28.87 -27.08
N THR A 5 -34.89 -29.89 -27.78
CA THR A 5 -34.18 -31.12 -28.08
C THR A 5 -33.04 -30.91 -29.12
N ASN A 6 -33.23 -29.96 -30.03
CA ASN A 6 -32.24 -29.68 -31.10
C ASN A 6 -30.97 -28.98 -30.55
N TYR A 7 -31.07 -28.14 -29.51
CA TYR A 7 -29.91 -27.48 -28.93
C TYR A 7 -29.03 -28.41 -28.05
N LEU A 8 -29.67 -29.39 -27.39
CA LEU A 8 -28.93 -30.38 -26.60
C LEU A 8 -28.17 -31.38 -27.51
N GLU A 9 -28.78 -31.81 -28.59
CA GLU A 9 -28.12 -32.67 -29.58
C GLU A 9 -27.01 -31.93 -30.33
N LEU A 10 -27.20 -30.65 -30.66
CA LEU A 10 -26.16 -29.79 -31.23
C LEU A 10 -25.01 -29.54 -30.25
N PHE A 11 -25.29 -29.34 -28.97
CA PHE A 11 -24.28 -29.21 -27.93
C PHE A 11 -23.52 -30.50 -27.69
N CYS A 12 -24.21 -31.65 -27.67
CA CYS A 12 -23.58 -32.95 -27.60
C CYS A 12 -22.70 -33.25 -28.85
N HIS A 13 -23.17 -32.89 -30.04
CA HIS A 13 -22.41 -33.04 -31.27
C HIS A 13 -21.19 -32.12 -31.34
N TYR A 14 -21.27 -30.92 -30.74
CA TYR A 14 -20.11 -30.01 -30.61
C TYR A 14 -19.10 -30.55 -29.60
N ILE A 15 -19.55 -31.01 -28.41
CA ILE A 15 -18.68 -31.68 -27.45
C ILE A 15 -18.04 -32.91 -28.09
N GLU A 16 -18.78 -33.62 -28.90
CA GLU A 16 -18.25 -34.77 -29.66
C GLU A 16 -17.22 -34.32 -30.72
N LYS A 17 -17.43 -33.21 -31.44
CA LYS A 17 -16.44 -32.60 -32.34
C LYS A 17 -15.19 -32.09 -31.62
N VAL A 18 -15.34 -31.38 -30.49
CA VAL A 18 -14.22 -30.95 -29.63
C VAL A 18 -13.50 -32.17 -29.05
N TYR A 19 -14.26 -33.15 -28.56
CA TYR A 19 -13.72 -34.45 -28.12
C TYR A 19 -13.05 -35.20 -29.28
N ILE A 20 -13.61 -35.16 -30.48
CA ILE A 20 -13.00 -35.76 -31.69
C ILE A 20 -11.73 -34.98 -32.09
N CYS A 21 -11.70 -33.67 -32.03
CA CYS A 21 -10.51 -32.86 -32.31
C CYS A 21 -9.41 -33.09 -31.27
N ILE A 22 -9.76 -33.10 -29.98
CA ILE A 22 -8.85 -33.46 -28.89
C ILE A 22 -8.46 -34.94 -28.99
N ARG A 23 -9.40 -35.82 -29.27
CA ARG A 23 -9.17 -37.26 -29.47
C ARG A 23 -8.39 -37.54 -30.74
N GLN A 24 -8.63 -36.82 -31.84
CA GLN A 24 -7.81 -36.95 -33.06
C GLN A 24 -6.39 -36.44 -32.80
N SER A 25 -6.20 -35.33 -32.11
CA SER A 25 -4.88 -34.84 -31.70
C SER A 25 -4.21 -35.79 -30.71
N LEU A 26 -4.94 -36.30 -29.70
CA LEU A 26 -4.47 -37.34 -28.79
C LEU A 26 -4.31 -38.71 -29.48
N MET A 27 -5.20 -39.09 -30.39
CA MET A 27 -5.08 -40.31 -31.18
C MET A 27 -3.93 -40.24 -32.19
N TYR A 28 -3.65 -39.06 -32.79
CA TYR A 28 -2.43 -38.89 -33.59
C TYR A 28 -1.17 -39.10 -32.74
N ILE A 29 -1.19 -38.64 -31.47
CA ILE A 29 -0.10 -38.88 -30.52
C ILE A 29 0.00 -40.37 -30.13
N ILE A 30 -1.14 -41.09 -29.99
CA ILE A 30 -1.21 -42.45 -29.45
C ILE A 30 -1.18 -43.52 -30.56
N ILE A 31 -1.80 -43.27 -31.72
CA ILE A 31 -2.05 -44.30 -32.76
C ILE A 31 -1.04 -44.26 -33.91
N TYR A 32 -0.40 -43.10 -34.15
CA TYR A 32 0.73 -43.03 -35.08
C TYR A 32 2.01 -42.70 -34.29
N PRO A 33 2.70 -43.67 -33.72
CA PRO A 33 4.05 -43.49 -33.24
C PRO A 33 4.99 -43.36 -34.45
N LYS A 34 4.96 -42.20 -35.15
CA LYS A 34 6.15 -41.74 -35.86
C LYS A 34 7.21 -41.73 -34.76
N SER A 35 8.38 -42.21 -35.02
CA SER A 35 9.42 -42.55 -34.04
C SER A 35 9.39 -41.65 -32.78
N ASN A 36 9.67 -42.16 -31.59
CA ASN A 36 9.72 -41.40 -30.34
C ASN A 36 10.49 -40.07 -30.47
N THR A 37 11.48 -40.04 -31.37
CA THR A 37 12.28 -38.86 -31.74
C THR A 37 11.44 -37.73 -32.37
N MET A 38 10.48 -38.05 -33.28
CA MET A 38 9.63 -37.06 -33.94
C MET A 38 8.69 -36.41 -32.94
N ASN A 39 8.04 -37.19 -32.08
CA ASN A 39 7.16 -36.64 -31.03
C ASN A 39 7.93 -35.76 -30.03
N TYR A 40 9.16 -36.14 -29.67
CA TYR A 40 10.03 -35.36 -28.84
C TYR A 40 10.43 -34.02 -29.50
N LEU A 41 10.78 -34.03 -30.79
CA LEU A 41 11.11 -32.80 -31.53
C LEU A 41 9.93 -31.85 -31.64
N VAL A 42 8.73 -32.32 -31.91
CA VAL A 42 7.50 -31.51 -31.96
C VAL A 42 7.24 -30.88 -30.60
N PHE A 43 7.34 -31.66 -29.50
CA PHE A 43 7.14 -31.17 -28.15
C PHE A 43 8.18 -30.10 -27.78
N VAL A 44 9.46 -30.33 -28.04
CA VAL A 44 10.53 -29.39 -27.76
C VAL A 44 10.34 -28.09 -28.56
N THR A 45 10.00 -28.19 -29.85
CA THR A 45 9.74 -27.02 -30.71
C THR A 45 8.56 -26.21 -30.22
N ALA A 46 7.50 -26.86 -29.71
CA ALA A 46 6.34 -26.16 -29.12
C ALA A 46 6.66 -25.47 -27.82
N MET A 47 7.43 -26.12 -26.94
CA MET A 47 7.67 -25.64 -25.57
C MET A 47 8.83 -24.66 -25.43
N LEU A 48 9.85 -24.73 -26.28
CA LEU A 48 11.06 -23.92 -26.17
C LEU A 48 10.78 -22.42 -26.11
N PRO A 49 9.99 -21.79 -27.00
CA PRO A 49 9.71 -20.36 -26.96
C PRO A 49 8.94 -19.97 -25.70
N VAL A 50 8.05 -20.83 -25.22
CA VAL A 50 7.28 -20.60 -23.97
C VAL A 50 8.22 -20.55 -22.77
N VAL A 51 9.12 -21.53 -22.63
CA VAL A 51 10.08 -21.60 -21.52
C VAL A 51 11.04 -20.42 -21.53
N VAL A 52 11.53 -20.01 -22.71
CA VAL A 52 12.44 -18.86 -22.85
C VAL A 52 11.75 -17.57 -22.41
N LEU A 53 10.53 -17.33 -22.85
CA LEU A 53 9.80 -16.12 -22.50
C LEU A 53 9.39 -16.09 -21.02
N MET A 54 8.97 -17.22 -20.45
CA MET A 54 8.72 -17.33 -19.01
C MET A 54 9.98 -17.04 -18.19
N TYR A 55 11.15 -17.52 -18.62
CA TYR A 55 12.40 -17.25 -17.95
C TYR A 55 12.78 -15.76 -18.01
N ILE A 56 12.52 -15.09 -19.15
CA ILE A 56 12.75 -13.65 -19.30
C ILE A 56 11.87 -12.84 -18.31
N ILE A 57 10.59 -13.18 -18.23
CA ILE A 57 9.66 -12.51 -17.28
C ILE A 57 10.08 -12.77 -15.84
N TYR A 58 10.37 -14.02 -15.47
CA TYR A 58 10.84 -14.38 -14.14
C TYR A 58 12.13 -13.61 -13.73
N LYS A 59 13.06 -13.42 -14.68
CA LYS A 59 14.28 -12.63 -14.43
C LYS A 59 14.02 -11.13 -14.26
N LYS A 60 12.95 -10.60 -14.85
CA LYS A 60 12.55 -9.21 -14.69
C LYS A 60 12.01 -8.92 -13.28
N ASP A 61 11.39 -9.93 -12.67
CA ASP A 61 10.89 -9.92 -11.30
C ASP A 61 12.03 -10.34 -10.34
N SER A 62 13.04 -9.50 -10.20
CA SER A 62 14.27 -9.82 -9.45
C SER A 62 14.29 -9.27 -8.03
N LEU A 63 13.41 -8.34 -7.69
CA LEU A 63 13.36 -7.70 -6.37
C LEU A 63 12.75 -8.65 -5.32
N GLN A 64 11.58 -9.21 -5.61
CA GLN A 64 10.90 -10.22 -4.79
C GLN A 64 10.36 -11.35 -5.68
N PRO A 65 11.20 -12.29 -6.11
CA PRO A 65 10.80 -13.31 -7.07
C PRO A 65 9.68 -14.19 -6.54
N GLU A 66 8.63 -14.33 -7.33
CA GLU A 66 7.48 -15.15 -7.00
C GLU A 66 7.82 -16.63 -6.72
N PRO A 67 7.15 -17.27 -5.73
CA PRO A 67 7.41 -18.68 -5.44
C PRO A 67 7.16 -19.58 -6.65
N LYS A 68 8.16 -20.37 -7.05
CA LYS A 68 8.09 -21.28 -8.21
C LYS A 68 6.85 -22.20 -8.20
N GLY A 69 6.34 -22.53 -7.01
CA GLY A 69 5.11 -23.29 -6.82
C GLY A 69 3.87 -22.55 -7.33
N GLN A 70 3.80 -21.24 -7.08
CA GLN A 70 2.69 -20.39 -7.53
C GLN A 70 2.76 -20.14 -9.04
N LEU A 71 3.95 -19.90 -9.58
CA LEU A 71 4.16 -19.76 -11.03
C LEU A 71 3.72 -21.02 -11.79
N ARG A 72 4.06 -22.22 -11.28
CA ARG A 72 3.59 -23.49 -11.86
C ARG A 72 2.07 -23.62 -11.80
N LYS A 73 1.43 -23.23 -10.68
CA LYS A 73 -0.04 -23.24 -10.59
C LYS A 73 -0.68 -22.31 -11.63
N ALA A 74 -0.18 -21.08 -11.76
CA ALA A 74 -0.65 -20.13 -12.76
C ALA A 74 -0.51 -20.70 -14.19
N PHE A 75 0.63 -21.30 -14.50
CA PHE A 75 0.86 -21.95 -15.79
C PHE A 75 -0.16 -23.08 -16.08
N TYR A 76 -0.39 -24.00 -15.13
CA TYR A 76 -1.38 -25.09 -15.33
C TYR A 76 -2.81 -24.56 -15.41
N LEU A 77 -3.15 -23.48 -14.69
CA LEU A 77 -4.43 -22.81 -14.87
C LEU A 77 -4.56 -22.20 -16.27
N GLY A 78 -3.46 -21.70 -16.84
CA GLY A 78 -3.41 -21.28 -18.24
C GLY A 78 -3.68 -22.43 -19.21
N VAL A 79 -3.10 -23.60 -18.99
CA VAL A 79 -3.43 -24.80 -19.76
C VAL A 79 -4.92 -25.15 -19.65
N LEU A 80 -5.50 -25.06 -18.44
CA LEU A 80 -6.92 -25.28 -18.22
C LEU A 80 -7.80 -24.26 -18.95
N SER A 81 -7.38 -22.99 -19.03
CA SER A 81 -8.14 -21.93 -19.70
C SER A 81 -8.34 -22.19 -21.20
N CYS A 82 -7.43 -22.96 -21.83
CA CYS A 82 -7.61 -23.38 -23.22
C CYS A 82 -8.86 -24.25 -23.40
N PHE A 83 -9.17 -25.12 -22.44
CA PHE A 83 -10.42 -25.91 -22.48
C PHE A 83 -11.65 -25.06 -22.18
N LEU A 84 -11.53 -24.09 -21.27
CA LEU A 84 -12.62 -23.16 -20.96
C LEU A 84 -12.97 -22.27 -22.15
N SER A 85 -11.99 -21.86 -22.98
CA SER A 85 -12.25 -21.06 -24.18
C SER A 85 -13.15 -21.78 -25.18
N PHE A 86 -13.01 -23.08 -25.32
CA PHE A 86 -13.90 -23.88 -26.18
C PHE A 86 -15.36 -23.92 -25.67
N LEU A 87 -15.57 -23.90 -24.36
CA LEU A 87 -16.92 -23.82 -23.78
C LEU A 87 -17.60 -22.48 -24.06
N ILE A 88 -16.84 -21.42 -24.36
CA ILE A 88 -17.35 -20.09 -24.71
C ILE A 88 -17.53 -19.99 -26.24
N SER A 89 -16.53 -20.40 -27.02
CA SER A 89 -16.57 -20.28 -28.49
C SER A 89 -17.56 -21.23 -29.13
N GLY A 90 -17.77 -22.42 -28.55
CA GLY A 90 -18.69 -23.42 -29.10
C GLY A 90 -20.12 -22.96 -29.28
N PRO A 91 -20.78 -22.46 -28.25
CA PRO A 91 -22.12 -21.88 -28.38
C PRO A 91 -22.20 -20.74 -29.41
N LEU A 92 -21.16 -19.88 -29.49
CA LEU A 92 -21.11 -18.80 -30.48
C LEU A 92 -21.05 -19.30 -31.92
N ASN A 93 -20.29 -20.39 -32.16
CA ASN A 93 -20.24 -21.05 -33.45
C ASN A 93 -21.59 -21.67 -33.80
N LEU A 94 -22.22 -22.37 -32.85
CA LEU A 94 -23.55 -23.00 -33.04
C LEU A 94 -24.64 -21.95 -33.35
N LEU A 95 -24.55 -20.77 -32.76
CA LEU A 95 -25.45 -19.64 -33.04
C LEU A 95 -25.14 -18.92 -34.36
N GLY A 96 -24.10 -19.35 -35.10
CA GLY A 96 -23.72 -18.76 -36.38
C GLY A 96 -23.08 -17.37 -36.26
N VAL A 97 -22.55 -17.00 -35.07
CA VAL A 97 -21.88 -15.73 -34.86
C VAL A 97 -20.60 -15.63 -35.69
N PHE A 98 -19.91 -16.75 -35.88
CA PHE A 98 -18.75 -16.90 -36.73
C PHE A 98 -18.75 -18.31 -37.39
N HIS A 99 -17.95 -18.49 -38.41
CA HIS A 99 -17.72 -19.76 -39.10
C HIS A 99 -16.24 -20.00 -39.31
N ASP A 100 -15.81 -21.24 -39.29
CA ASP A 100 -14.40 -21.63 -39.49
C ASP A 100 -13.91 -21.39 -40.93
N ASN A 101 -14.85 -21.31 -41.88
CA ASN A 101 -14.53 -21.05 -43.28
C ASN A 101 -14.54 -19.54 -43.57
N VAL A 102 -13.36 -18.96 -43.74
CA VAL A 102 -13.16 -17.53 -44.01
C VAL A 102 -13.22 -17.27 -45.49
N SER A 103 -14.31 -16.66 -45.97
CA SER A 103 -14.53 -16.32 -47.39
C SER A 103 -14.50 -14.79 -47.62
N THR A 104 -14.78 -14.00 -46.59
CA THR A 104 -14.79 -12.52 -46.65
C THR A 104 -13.96 -11.94 -45.54
N LEU A 105 -13.61 -10.64 -45.67
CA LEU A 105 -12.94 -9.89 -44.57
C LEU A 105 -13.80 -9.86 -43.31
N LEU A 106 -15.12 -9.80 -43.45
CA LEU A 106 -16.02 -9.82 -42.32
C LEU A 106 -15.98 -11.17 -41.57
N ASP A 107 -15.87 -12.29 -42.31
CA ASP A 107 -15.71 -13.62 -41.73
C ASP A 107 -14.39 -13.68 -40.95
N ALA A 108 -13.29 -13.13 -41.51
CA ALA A 108 -12.01 -13.04 -40.83
C ALA A 108 -12.12 -12.29 -39.50
N ILE A 109 -12.78 -11.12 -39.46
CA ILE A 109 -13.02 -10.33 -38.26
C ILE A 109 -13.89 -11.09 -37.26
N ARG A 110 -15.01 -11.70 -37.69
CA ARG A 110 -15.90 -12.46 -36.82
C ARG A 110 -15.17 -13.65 -36.18
N LEU A 111 -14.45 -14.43 -36.96
CA LEU A 111 -13.66 -15.55 -36.45
C LEU A 111 -12.60 -15.09 -35.45
N SER A 112 -11.87 -14.00 -35.75
CA SER A 112 -10.81 -13.49 -34.88
C SER A 112 -11.35 -13.02 -33.51
N PHE A 113 -12.46 -12.29 -33.51
CA PHE A 113 -12.99 -11.76 -32.25
C PHE A 113 -13.86 -12.77 -31.50
N PHE A 114 -14.82 -13.42 -32.18
CA PHE A 114 -15.80 -14.29 -31.53
C PHE A 114 -15.36 -15.75 -31.48
N GLY A 115 -14.51 -16.20 -32.40
CA GLY A 115 -13.95 -17.56 -32.41
C GLY A 115 -12.73 -17.69 -31.51
N ALA A 116 -11.88 -16.64 -31.41
CA ALA A 116 -10.61 -16.69 -30.70
C ALA A 116 -10.54 -15.64 -29.56
N ALA A 117 -10.34 -14.36 -29.86
CA ALA A 117 -9.92 -13.36 -28.88
C ALA A 117 -10.85 -13.24 -27.66
N ILE A 118 -12.16 -13.08 -27.83
CA ILE A 118 -13.13 -12.94 -26.73
C ILE A 118 -13.16 -14.23 -25.88
N PRO A 119 -13.37 -15.44 -26.44
CA PRO A 119 -13.38 -16.66 -25.65
C PRO A 119 -12.10 -16.92 -24.89
N GLU A 120 -10.95 -16.70 -25.52
CA GLU A 120 -9.65 -17.01 -24.94
C GLU A 120 -9.26 -16.03 -23.84
N GLU A 121 -9.40 -14.71 -24.08
CA GLU A 121 -9.01 -13.73 -23.08
C GLU A 121 -9.97 -13.75 -21.87
N ILE A 122 -11.28 -14.02 -22.07
CA ILE A 122 -12.21 -14.23 -20.96
C ILE A 122 -11.83 -15.48 -20.16
N ALA A 123 -11.48 -16.59 -20.83
CA ALA A 123 -11.09 -17.83 -20.15
C ALA A 123 -9.78 -17.64 -19.35
N LYS A 124 -8.78 -16.96 -19.92
CA LYS A 124 -7.53 -16.61 -19.23
C LYS A 124 -7.79 -15.71 -18.03
N PHE A 125 -8.61 -14.69 -18.19
CA PHE A 125 -8.96 -13.79 -17.09
C PHE A 125 -9.73 -14.50 -15.98
N ALA A 126 -10.68 -15.37 -16.31
CA ALA A 126 -11.47 -16.11 -15.32
C ALA A 126 -10.58 -16.94 -14.38
N VAL A 127 -9.62 -17.69 -14.93
CA VAL A 127 -8.69 -18.49 -14.12
C VAL A 127 -7.69 -17.62 -13.37
N LEU A 128 -7.22 -16.52 -13.95
CA LEU A 128 -6.35 -15.54 -13.31
C LEU A 128 -7.04 -14.90 -12.12
N TRP A 129 -8.25 -14.37 -12.30
CA TRP A 129 -9.05 -13.76 -11.25
C TRP A 129 -9.33 -14.74 -10.11
N PHE A 130 -9.75 -15.98 -10.44
CA PHE A 130 -10.00 -17.01 -9.43
C PHE A 130 -8.73 -17.30 -8.61
N PHE A 131 -7.58 -17.34 -9.25
CA PHE A 131 -6.29 -17.63 -8.62
C PHE A 131 -5.80 -16.47 -7.74
N LEU A 132 -5.89 -15.22 -8.25
CA LEU A 132 -5.27 -14.06 -7.59
C LEU A 132 -6.15 -13.41 -6.51
N ARG A 133 -7.49 -13.58 -6.54
CA ARG A 133 -8.40 -12.87 -5.62
C ARG A 133 -8.13 -13.08 -4.13
N LYS A 134 -7.50 -14.18 -3.75
CA LYS A 134 -7.14 -14.55 -2.37
C LYS A 134 -5.69 -15.04 -2.26
N ASN A 135 -4.86 -14.77 -3.25
CA ASN A 135 -3.47 -15.18 -3.24
C ASN A 135 -2.65 -14.21 -2.38
N PRO A 136 -2.03 -14.65 -1.27
CA PRO A 136 -1.24 -13.78 -0.40
C PRO A 136 0.08 -13.32 -1.05
N TYR A 137 0.54 -14.03 -2.09
CA TYR A 137 1.75 -13.68 -2.84
C TYR A 137 1.48 -12.66 -3.97
N PHE A 138 0.27 -12.15 -4.11
CA PHE A 138 -0.02 -11.02 -4.98
C PHE A 138 0.04 -9.74 -4.14
N ASP A 139 1.23 -9.32 -3.75
CA ASP A 139 1.52 -8.19 -2.86
C ASP A 139 2.30 -7.06 -3.54
N GLU A 140 2.91 -7.31 -4.70
CA GLU A 140 3.52 -6.29 -5.55
C GLU A 140 2.74 -6.03 -6.85
N LYS A 141 2.98 -4.86 -7.47
CA LYS A 141 2.27 -4.46 -8.69
C LYS A 141 2.72 -5.27 -9.90
N VAL A 142 3.99 -5.65 -9.94
CA VAL A 142 4.55 -6.47 -11.02
C VAL A 142 4.01 -7.90 -11.02
N ASP A 143 3.60 -8.43 -9.86
CA ASP A 143 3.11 -9.82 -9.72
C ASP A 143 1.91 -10.12 -10.62
N GLY A 144 1.00 -9.14 -10.76
CA GLY A 144 -0.13 -9.30 -11.68
C GLY A 144 0.31 -9.53 -13.12
N ILE A 145 1.39 -8.88 -13.57
CA ILE A 145 1.99 -9.12 -14.88
C ILE A 145 2.62 -10.50 -14.93
N VAL A 146 3.40 -10.88 -13.91
CA VAL A 146 4.10 -12.16 -13.83
C VAL A 146 3.13 -13.34 -13.86
N TYR A 147 2.09 -13.29 -13.01
CA TYR A 147 1.07 -14.34 -12.97
C TYR A 147 0.22 -14.41 -14.25
N ALA A 148 -0.20 -13.26 -14.81
CA ALA A 148 -0.96 -13.22 -16.05
C ALA A 148 -0.12 -13.70 -17.25
N ALA A 149 1.17 -13.36 -17.30
CA ALA A 149 2.11 -13.90 -18.28
C ALA A 149 2.22 -15.42 -18.15
N CYS A 150 2.33 -15.98 -16.94
CA CYS A 150 2.36 -17.42 -16.72
C CYS A 150 1.06 -18.11 -17.18
N VAL A 151 -0.11 -17.52 -16.92
CA VAL A 151 -1.40 -18.04 -17.41
C VAL A 151 -1.42 -18.02 -18.94
N SER A 152 -1.05 -16.90 -19.57
CA SER A 152 -1.03 -16.79 -21.03
C SER A 152 -0.01 -17.72 -21.67
N MET A 153 1.13 -17.95 -21.03
CA MET A 153 2.13 -18.91 -21.53
C MET A 153 1.67 -20.35 -21.36
N GLY A 154 0.91 -20.68 -20.30
CA GLY A 154 0.28 -21.99 -20.16
C GLY A 154 -0.74 -22.27 -21.26
N PHE A 155 -1.57 -21.27 -21.59
CA PHE A 155 -2.49 -21.33 -22.72
C PHE A 155 -1.73 -21.55 -24.04
N ALA A 156 -0.77 -20.67 -24.35
CA ALA A 156 0.03 -20.74 -25.58
C ALA A 156 0.81 -22.05 -25.73
N ALA A 157 1.26 -22.64 -24.62
CA ALA A 157 1.94 -23.94 -24.64
C ALA A 157 1.06 -25.07 -25.21
N LEU A 158 -0.16 -25.20 -24.67
CA LEU A 158 -1.10 -26.23 -25.16
C LEU A 158 -1.54 -25.93 -26.59
N GLU A 159 -1.88 -24.70 -26.89
CA GLU A 159 -2.25 -24.27 -28.23
C GLU A 159 -1.13 -24.58 -29.25
N ASN A 160 0.13 -24.24 -28.92
CA ASN A 160 1.29 -24.53 -29.75
C ASN A 160 1.43 -26.03 -30.02
N ILE A 161 1.29 -26.87 -28.99
CA ILE A 161 1.32 -28.33 -29.14
C ILE A 161 0.25 -28.77 -30.13
N LEU A 162 -1.01 -28.34 -29.97
CA LEU A 162 -2.12 -28.69 -30.84
C LEU A 162 -1.87 -28.27 -32.31
N TYR A 163 -1.38 -27.02 -32.52
CA TYR A 163 -1.05 -26.52 -33.87
C TYR A 163 0.07 -27.30 -34.55
N LEU A 164 1.13 -27.64 -33.83
CA LEU A 164 2.25 -28.38 -34.41
C LEU A 164 1.86 -29.83 -34.76
N TYR A 165 1.06 -30.47 -33.91
CA TYR A 165 0.54 -31.81 -34.23
C TYR A 165 -0.47 -31.79 -35.39
N SER A 166 -1.32 -30.77 -35.50
CA SER A 166 -2.23 -30.61 -36.64
C SER A 166 -1.49 -30.34 -37.96
N ASN A 167 -0.23 -29.86 -37.89
CA ASN A 167 0.61 -29.55 -39.03
C ASN A 167 1.93 -30.34 -39.01
N ILE A 168 1.86 -31.63 -38.64
CA ILE A 168 3.05 -32.43 -38.32
C ILE A 168 4.05 -32.55 -39.46
N ASP A 169 3.60 -32.50 -40.70
CA ASP A 169 4.47 -32.59 -41.87
C ASP A 169 5.31 -31.33 -42.10
N ASN A 170 4.84 -30.18 -41.59
CA ASN A 170 5.50 -28.88 -41.68
C ASN A 170 5.77 -28.27 -40.29
N PHE A 171 5.81 -29.08 -39.21
CA PHE A 171 5.84 -28.60 -37.81
C PHE A 171 7.01 -27.65 -37.54
N MET A 172 8.17 -27.83 -38.16
CA MET A 172 9.32 -26.93 -37.97
C MET A 172 9.03 -25.53 -38.47
N MET A 173 8.47 -25.36 -39.66
CA MET A 173 8.12 -24.04 -40.22
C MET A 173 7.02 -23.37 -39.40
N VAL A 174 5.97 -24.12 -39.07
CA VAL A 174 4.87 -23.64 -38.21
C VAL A 174 5.41 -23.26 -36.84
N GLY A 175 6.29 -24.08 -36.24
CA GLY A 175 6.90 -23.82 -34.95
C GLY A 175 7.73 -22.54 -34.91
N VAL A 176 8.56 -22.30 -35.94
CA VAL A 176 9.37 -21.08 -36.07
C VAL A 176 8.47 -19.83 -36.17
N VAL A 177 7.46 -19.86 -37.03
CA VAL A 177 6.52 -18.75 -37.22
C VAL A 177 5.78 -18.45 -35.90
N ARG A 178 5.29 -19.49 -35.21
CA ARG A 178 4.60 -19.33 -33.93
C ARG A 178 5.53 -18.87 -32.80
N ALA A 179 6.79 -19.31 -32.79
CA ALA A 179 7.79 -18.87 -31.82
C ALA A 179 8.11 -17.36 -31.94
N ILE A 180 8.05 -16.82 -33.17
CA ILE A 180 8.36 -15.40 -33.43
C ILE A 180 7.13 -14.49 -33.19
N PHE A 181 5.92 -14.97 -33.51
CA PHE A 181 4.73 -14.13 -33.54
C PHE A 181 3.66 -14.55 -32.52
N ALA A 182 3.17 -15.80 -32.55
CA ALA A 182 2.03 -16.21 -31.76
C ALA A 182 2.35 -16.28 -30.25
N VAL A 183 3.44 -16.98 -29.88
CA VAL A 183 3.81 -17.12 -28.45
C VAL A 183 4.16 -15.77 -27.81
N PRO A 184 4.97 -14.88 -28.43
CA PRO A 184 5.15 -13.52 -27.94
C PRO A 184 3.86 -12.68 -27.95
N GLY A 185 2.94 -12.91 -28.90
CA GLY A 185 1.63 -12.28 -28.91
C GLY A 185 0.83 -12.58 -27.64
N HIS A 186 0.67 -13.86 -27.31
CA HIS A 186 0.01 -14.27 -26.07
C HIS A 186 0.68 -13.71 -24.82
N LEU A 187 2.02 -13.62 -24.81
CA LEU A 187 2.73 -12.96 -23.72
C LEU A 187 2.32 -11.49 -23.58
N CYS A 188 2.27 -10.74 -24.68
CA CYS A 188 1.85 -9.34 -24.66
C CYS A 188 0.42 -9.16 -24.16
N PHE A 189 -0.52 -10.02 -24.59
CA PHE A 189 -1.91 -9.99 -24.12
C PHE A 189 -1.98 -10.25 -22.61
N GLY A 190 -1.22 -11.23 -22.09
CA GLY A 190 -1.10 -11.52 -20.67
C GLY A 190 -0.51 -10.35 -19.88
N ILE A 191 0.58 -9.74 -20.35
CA ILE A 191 1.18 -8.57 -19.74
C ILE A 191 0.16 -7.43 -19.60
N MET A 192 -0.61 -7.15 -20.65
CA MET A 192 -1.62 -6.10 -20.62
C MET A 192 -2.77 -6.42 -19.65
N MET A 193 -3.23 -7.67 -19.62
CA MET A 193 -4.22 -8.15 -18.65
C MET A 193 -3.73 -7.95 -17.21
N GLY A 194 -2.53 -8.42 -16.91
CA GLY A 194 -1.91 -8.33 -15.59
C GLY A 194 -1.67 -6.89 -15.16
N TYR A 195 -1.18 -6.04 -16.06
CA TYR A 195 -0.96 -4.62 -15.81
C TYR A 195 -2.24 -3.92 -15.32
N TYR A 196 -3.34 -4.02 -16.07
CA TYR A 196 -4.60 -3.38 -15.66
C TYR A 196 -5.20 -4.04 -14.43
N TYR A 197 -5.04 -5.36 -14.25
CA TYR A 197 -5.53 -6.05 -13.06
C TYR A 197 -4.80 -5.61 -11.78
N SER A 198 -3.49 -5.39 -11.84
CA SER A 198 -2.71 -4.79 -10.75
C SER A 198 -3.19 -3.38 -10.43
N LEU A 199 -3.45 -2.54 -11.44
CA LEU A 199 -4.00 -1.20 -11.20
C LEU A 199 -5.37 -1.24 -10.50
N VAL A 200 -6.21 -2.22 -10.81
CA VAL A 200 -7.51 -2.42 -10.13
C VAL A 200 -7.30 -2.79 -8.66
N LYS A 201 -6.37 -3.70 -8.37
CA LYS A 201 -6.13 -4.18 -7.01
C LYS A 201 -5.46 -3.11 -6.12
N PHE A 202 -4.36 -2.53 -6.59
CA PHE A 202 -3.52 -1.65 -5.77
C PHE A 202 -4.00 -0.19 -5.71
N TYR A 203 -4.89 0.22 -6.63
CA TYR A 203 -5.45 1.56 -6.67
C TYR A 203 -7.00 1.56 -6.69
N PRO A 204 -7.67 0.97 -5.66
CA PRO A 204 -9.13 0.83 -5.65
C PRO A 204 -9.87 2.18 -5.61
N ASN A 205 -9.25 3.20 -5.03
CA ASN A 205 -9.81 4.56 -4.89
C ASN A 205 -9.44 5.50 -6.06
N SER A 206 -8.74 5.00 -7.08
CA SER A 206 -8.40 5.81 -8.25
C SER A 206 -9.65 6.22 -9.03
N LYS A 207 -9.71 7.47 -9.49
CA LYS A 207 -10.76 7.94 -10.41
C LYS A 207 -10.83 7.11 -11.71
N ARG A 208 -9.74 6.43 -12.06
CA ARG A 208 -9.65 5.52 -13.21
C ARG A 208 -9.98 4.06 -12.88
N HIS A 209 -10.39 3.76 -11.66
CA HIS A 209 -10.65 2.37 -11.25
C HIS A 209 -11.64 1.65 -12.18
N THR A 210 -12.79 2.25 -12.45
CA THR A 210 -13.81 1.69 -13.39
C THR A 210 -13.24 1.51 -14.80
N THR A 211 -12.48 2.49 -15.29
CA THR A 211 -11.80 2.39 -16.59
C THR A 211 -10.81 1.23 -16.60
N ASN A 212 -9.98 1.09 -15.57
CA ASN A 212 -9.03 0.00 -15.46
C ASN A 212 -9.72 -1.36 -15.40
N CYS A 213 -10.86 -1.50 -14.69
CA CYS A 213 -11.67 -2.72 -14.68
C CYS A 213 -12.11 -3.15 -16.09
N ILE A 214 -12.51 -2.19 -16.93
CA ILE A 214 -12.88 -2.46 -18.32
C ILE A 214 -11.64 -2.83 -19.14
N MET A 215 -10.53 -2.12 -18.96
CA MET A 215 -9.30 -2.30 -19.74
C MET A 215 -8.61 -3.64 -19.47
N VAL A 216 -8.85 -4.29 -18.33
CA VAL A 216 -8.34 -5.64 -18.02
C VAL A 216 -8.65 -6.63 -19.13
N LEU A 217 -9.86 -6.56 -19.70
CA LEU A 217 -10.32 -7.44 -20.79
C LEU A 217 -10.30 -6.75 -22.15
N LEU A 218 -10.71 -5.49 -22.22
CA LEU A 218 -10.86 -4.80 -23.50
C LEU A 218 -9.55 -4.72 -24.26
N VAL A 219 -8.44 -4.38 -23.61
CA VAL A 219 -7.14 -4.20 -24.27
C VAL A 219 -6.60 -5.53 -24.80
N PRO A 220 -6.51 -6.62 -24.00
CA PRO A 220 -6.09 -7.91 -24.53
C PRO A 220 -6.98 -8.42 -25.68
N ILE A 221 -8.31 -8.30 -25.56
CA ILE A 221 -9.26 -8.72 -26.61
C ILE A 221 -9.03 -7.94 -27.90
N LEU A 222 -8.85 -6.62 -27.83
CA LEU A 222 -8.59 -5.80 -29.02
C LEU A 222 -7.25 -6.13 -29.66
N LEU A 223 -6.19 -6.26 -28.88
CA LEU A 223 -4.86 -6.61 -29.39
C LEU A 223 -4.86 -7.98 -30.05
N HIS A 224 -5.46 -8.98 -29.39
CA HIS A 224 -5.57 -10.35 -29.90
C HIS A 224 -6.46 -10.40 -31.14
N GLY A 225 -7.66 -9.83 -31.09
CA GLY A 225 -8.60 -9.83 -32.21
C GLY A 225 -8.05 -9.13 -33.45
N LEU A 226 -7.35 -8.00 -33.29
CA LEU A 226 -6.68 -7.31 -34.39
C LEU A 226 -5.50 -8.13 -34.96
N TYR A 227 -4.72 -8.76 -34.07
CA TYR A 227 -3.63 -9.65 -34.46
C TYR A 227 -4.15 -10.78 -35.37
N ASP A 228 -5.16 -11.51 -34.94
CA ASP A 228 -5.76 -12.62 -35.71
C ASP A 228 -6.50 -12.15 -36.96
N ALA A 229 -7.20 -11.00 -36.89
CA ALA A 229 -7.92 -10.46 -38.04
C ALA A 229 -6.96 -10.13 -39.19
N MET A 230 -5.79 -9.59 -38.91
CA MET A 230 -4.75 -9.38 -39.93
C MET A 230 -4.28 -10.69 -40.54
N LEU A 231 -4.03 -11.70 -39.73
CA LEU A 231 -3.55 -13.02 -40.25
C LEU A 231 -4.63 -13.77 -41.06
N PHE A 232 -5.89 -13.80 -40.58
CA PHE A 232 -6.97 -14.49 -41.27
C PHE A 232 -7.38 -13.78 -42.56
N SER A 233 -7.20 -12.44 -42.63
CA SER A 233 -7.50 -11.66 -43.84
C SER A 233 -6.61 -12.04 -45.04
N PHE A 234 -5.43 -12.63 -44.82
CA PHE A 234 -4.53 -13.05 -45.92
C PHE A 234 -5.19 -14.03 -46.90
N LYS A 235 -6.19 -14.83 -46.43
CA LYS A 235 -6.91 -15.75 -47.28
C LYS A 235 -7.92 -15.10 -48.23
N THR A 236 -8.33 -13.88 -47.95
CA THR A 236 -9.43 -13.17 -48.64
C THR A 236 -8.96 -11.99 -49.47
N LEU A 237 -7.71 -11.56 -49.32
CA LEU A 237 -7.17 -10.38 -49.96
C LEU A 237 -6.38 -10.67 -51.22
N HIS A 238 -6.37 -9.72 -52.16
CA HIS A 238 -5.49 -9.75 -53.34
C HIS A 238 -4.02 -9.71 -52.91
N PRO A 239 -3.07 -10.38 -53.60
CA PRO A 239 -1.66 -10.44 -53.21
C PRO A 239 -0.99 -9.13 -52.84
N VAL A 240 -1.29 -8.04 -53.54
CA VAL A 240 -0.75 -6.69 -53.25
C VAL A 240 -1.27 -6.20 -51.89
N ALA A 241 -2.57 -6.42 -51.59
CA ALA A 241 -3.17 -6.05 -50.29
C ALA A 241 -2.60 -6.93 -49.16
N VAL A 242 -2.32 -8.18 -49.40
CA VAL A 242 -1.65 -9.07 -48.43
C VAL A 242 -0.29 -8.53 -48.04
N LEU A 243 0.51 -8.03 -48.98
CA LEU A 243 1.81 -7.41 -48.68
C LEU A 243 1.66 -6.18 -47.78
N VAL A 244 0.69 -5.32 -48.06
CA VAL A 244 0.42 -4.12 -47.22
C VAL A 244 -0.01 -4.51 -45.82
N VAL A 245 -0.95 -5.46 -45.69
CA VAL A 245 -1.41 -5.94 -44.38
C VAL A 245 -0.30 -6.65 -43.63
N PHE A 246 0.58 -7.41 -44.32
CA PHE A 246 1.74 -8.05 -43.70
C PHE A 246 2.74 -7.03 -43.10
N VAL A 247 3.08 -5.97 -43.85
CA VAL A 247 3.94 -4.90 -43.34
C VAL A 247 3.27 -4.19 -42.14
N THR A 248 1.97 -3.93 -42.23
CA THR A 248 1.19 -3.37 -41.12
C THR A 248 1.19 -4.28 -39.90
N PHE A 249 1.06 -5.60 -40.10
CA PHE A 249 1.13 -6.61 -39.05
C PHE A 249 2.50 -6.62 -38.35
N LEU A 250 3.60 -6.57 -39.09
CA LEU A 250 4.94 -6.49 -38.50
C LEU A 250 5.12 -5.22 -37.65
N PHE A 251 4.65 -4.09 -38.16
CA PHE A 251 4.66 -2.84 -37.41
C PHE A 251 3.78 -2.89 -36.15
N PHE A 252 2.60 -3.49 -36.27
CA PHE A 252 1.70 -3.71 -35.13
C PHE A 252 2.35 -4.59 -34.04
N CYS A 253 2.94 -5.72 -34.40
CA CYS A 253 3.66 -6.59 -33.49
C CYS A 253 4.81 -5.85 -32.77
N PHE A 254 5.61 -5.08 -33.51
CA PHE A 254 6.70 -4.29 -32.94
C PHE A 254 6.20 -3.25 -31.92
N LYS A 255 5.13 -2.52 -32.24
CA LYS A 255 4.51 -1.54 -31.35
C LYS A 255 3.91 -2.21 -30.10
N MET A 256 3.23 -3.33 -30.28
CA MET A 256 2.63 -4.11 -29.20
C MET A 256 3.71 -4.59 -28.22
N TRP A 257 4.82 -5.13 -28.70
CA TRP A 257 5.93 -5.58 -27.85
C TRP A 257 6.59 -4.43 -27.10
N LYS A 258 6.84 -3.30 -27.81
CA LYS A 258 7.37 -2.09 -27.16
C LYS A 258 6.43 -1.58 -26.07
N TYR A 259 5.13 -1.61 -26.33
CA TYR A 259 4.11 -1.18 -25.36
C TYR A 259 4.05 -2.10 -24.13
N ALA A 260 4.06 -3.41 -24.34
CA ALA A 260 4.07 -4.40 -23.26
C ALA A 260 5.34 -4.31 -22.39
N ALA A 261 6.52 -4.21 -23.03
CA ALA A 261 7.79 -4.03 -22.30
C ALA A 261 7.78 -2.80 -21.42
N ARG A 262 7.24 -1.68 -21.92
CA ARG A 262 7.09 -0.44 -21.16
C ARG A 262 6.19 -0.59 -19.92
N ARG A 263 5.10 -1.39 -20.01
CA ARG A 263 4.22 -1.64 -18.87
C ARG A 263 4.88 -2.45 -17.76
N ILE A 264 5.79 -3.36 -18.10
CA ILE A 264 6.63 -4.06 -17.12
C ILE A 264 7.55 -3.05 -16.42
N GLU A 265 8.24 -2.20 -17.19
CA GLU A 265 9.15 -1.18 -16.65
C GLU A 265 8.43 -0.22 -15.68
N GLU A 266 7.20 0.20 -16.02
CA GLU A 266 6.38 1.06 -15.14
C GLU A 266 6.05 0.39 -13.79
N HIS A 267 5.65 -0.89 -13.80
CA HIS A 267 5.33 -1.58 -12.56
C HIS A 267 6.56 -1.87 -11.72
N LEU A 268 7.65 -2.33 -12.33
CA LEU A 268 8.93 -2.53 -11.65
C LEU A 268 9.44 -1.23 -11.01
N ALA A 269 9.35 -0.09 -11.72
CA ALA A 269 9.72 1.19 -11.16
C ALA A 269 8.87 1.56 -9.94
N ARG A 270 7.55 1.31 -9.98
CA ARG A 270 6.65 1.57 -8.85
C ARG A 270 6.91 0.67 -7.64
N ASP A 271 7.37 -0.56 -7.87
CA ASP A 271 7.72 -1.50 -6.79
C ASP A 271 9.07 -1.16 -6.15
N MET A 272 10.05 -0.67 -6.92
CA MET A 272 11.32 -0.13 -6.40
C MET A 272 11.14 1.00 -5.37
N ASN A 273 10.00 1.70 -5.39
CA ASN A 273 9.72 2.79 -4.46
C ASN A 273 9.58 2.33 -2.98
N THR A 274 9.52 1.05 -2.70
CA THR A 274 9.48 0.46 -1.35
C THR A 274 10.81 -0.09 -0.88
N GLY A 275 11.82 -0.13 -1.75
CA GLY A 275 13.13 -0.71 -1.51
C GLY A 275 14.15 0.20 -0.82
N THR A 276 15.43 -0.09 -1.03
CA THR A 276 16.57 0.69 -0.55
C THR A 276 16.62 2.09 -1.18
N GLU A 277 17.43 3.00 -0.63
CA GLU A 277 17.62 4.34 -1.22
C GLU A 277 18.07 4.27 -2.68
N GLU A 278 19.00 3.33 -3.01
CA GLU A 278 19.49 3.16 -4.39
C GLU A 278 18.36 2.72 -5.35
N GLU A 279 17.48 1.81 -4.90
CA GLU A 279 16.31 1.36 -5.68
C GLU A 279 15.30 2.48 -5.87
N ARG A 280 15.02 3.26 -4.81
CA ARG A 280 14.16 4.46 -4.88
C ARG A 280 14.72 5.50 -5.85
N GLN A 281 16.03 5.74 -5.82
CA GLN A 281 16.68 6.67 -6.76
C GLN A 281 16.58 6.19 -8.20
N LYS A 282 16.76 4.89 -8.46
CA LYS A 282 16.54 4.30 -9.79
C LYS A 282 15.09 4.47 -10.26
N CYS A 283 14.12 4.33 -9.35
CA CYS A 283 12.71 4.61 -9.62
C CYS A 283 12.50 6.06 -10.06
N VAL A 284 13.03 7.04 -9.31
CA VAL A 284 12.98 8.47 -9.66
C VAL A 284 13.58 8.72 -11.04
N ASP A 285 14.77 8.17 -11.32
CA ASP A 285 15.47 8.37 -12.59
C ASP A 285 14.69 7.78 -13.77
N GLU A 286 14.06 6.62 -13.57
CA GLU A 286 13.22 6.01 -14.61
C GLU A 286 11.96 6.84 -14.88
N PHE A 287 11.25 7.31 -13.84
CA PHE A 287 10.10 8.19 -14.05
C PHE A 287 10.48 9.56 -14.62
N ARG A 288 11.66 10.10 -14.30
CA ARG A 288 12.20 11.30 -14.98
C ARG A 288 12.43 11.05 -16.47
N ARG A 289 12.93 9.85 -16.85
CA ARG A 289 13.09 9.46 -18.26
C ARG A 289 11.74 9.35 -18.96
N LEU A 290 10.78 8.66 -18.34
CA LEU A 290 9.43 8.49 -18.87
C LEU A 290 8.67 9.83 -19.01
N ALA A 291 8.80 10.73 -18.03
CA ALA A 291 8.19 12.04 -18.04
C ALA A 291 8.71 12.93 -19.20
N LYS A 292 9.99 12.80 -19.56
CA LYS A 292 10.53 13.48 -20.76
C LYS A 292 9.92 12.99 -22.07
N GLU A 293 9.55 11.70 -22.15
CA GLU A 293 8.90 11.12 -23.34
C GLU A 293 7.41 11.47 -23.42
N ASN A 294 6.71 11.47 -22.30
CA ASN A 294 5.28 11.78 -22.23
C ASN A 294 4.92 12.50 -20.91
N PRO A 295 5.10 13.83 -20.83
CA PRO A 295 4.88 14.61 -19.61
C PRO A 295 3.47 14.45 -19.04
N LYS A 296 2.43 14.52 -19.87
CA LYS A 296 1.03 14.41 -19.41
C LYS A 296 0.71 13.12 -18.67
N MET A 297 1.44 12.06 -18.99
CA MET A 297 1.19 10.73 -18.40
C MET A 297 2.07 10.47 -17.19
N TYR A 298 3.32 10.92 -17.20
CA TYR A 298 4.31 10.49 -16.22
C TYR A 298 4.82 11.58 -15.28
N GLU A 299 4.52 12.87 -15.51
CA GLU A 299 4.83 13.90 -14.52
C GLU A 299 4.09 13.69 -13.18
N PRO A 300 2.78 13.35 -13.15
CA PRO A 300 2.12 13.07 -11.89
C PRO A 300 2.69 11.86 -11.14
N GLU A 301 3.06 10.80 -11.85
CA GLU A 301 3.72 9.63 -11.27
C GLU A 301 5.12 9.97 -10.75
N LEU A 302 5.88 10.80 -11.48
CA LEU A 302 7.16 11.30 -10.99
C LEU A 302 6.99 12.09 -9.69
N ALA A 303 5.99 12.97 -9.62
CA ALA A 303 5.70 13.72 -8.41
C ALA A 303 5.36 12.82 -7.21
N GLU A 304 4.59 11.75 -7.44
CA GLU A 304 4.27 10.74 -6.42
C GLU A 304 5.54 10.05 -5.89
N VAL A 305 6.42 9.60 -6.80
CA VAL A 305 7.66 8.92 -6.44
C VAL A 305 8.61 9.85 -5.70
N LEU A 306 8.71 11.13 -6.12
CA LEU A 306 9.49 12.15 -5.42
C LEU A 306 8.94 12.40 -4.00
N ALA A 307 7.61 12.47 -3.83
CA ALA A 307 7.02 12.62 -2.51
C ALA A 307 7.34 11.42 -1.60
N CYS A 308 7.29 10.20 -2.12
CA CYS A 308 7.69 9.00 -1.36
C CYS A 308 9.19 8.99 -1.03
N MET A 309 10.04 9.52 -1.90
CA MET A 309 11.46 9.70 -1.59
C MET A 309 11.66 10.73 -0.48
N GLY A 310 10.85 11.80 -0.47
CA GLY A 310 10.80 12.78 0.62
C GLY A 310 10.37 12.14 1.95
N ASP A 311 9.34 11.29 1.95
CA ASP A 311 8.91 10.53 3.13
C ASP A 311 10.07 9.66 3.68
N PHE A 312 10.85 9.04 2.80
CA PHE A 312 12.03 8.26 3.17
C PHE A 312 13.13 9.14 3.80
N TYR A 313 13.49 10.26 3.18
CA TYR A 313 14.50 11.18 3.72
C TYR A 313 14.06 11.81 5.04
N GLN A 314 12.81 12.17 5.18
CA GLN A 314 12.24 12.70 6.42
C GLN A 314 12.34 11.68 7.56
N THR A 315 12.04 10.39 7.30
CA THR A 315 12.16 9.32 8.29
C THR A 315 13.62 9.06 8.69
N ALA A 316 14.56 9.32 7.78
CA ALA A 316 16.00 9.24 8.02
C ALA A 316 16.58 10.54 8.60
N GLU A 317 15.76 11.52 8.97
CA GLU A 317 16.12 12.85 9.49
C GLU A 317 17.04 13.67 8.55
N ARG A 318 16.99 13.35 7.25
CA ARG A 318 17.73 14.03 6.18
C ARG A 318 16.86 15.13 5.57
N TYR A 319 16.70 16.20 6.31
CA TYR A 319 15.66 17.20 6.04
C TYR A 319 15.95 18.07 4.80
N GLU A 320 17.22 18.35 4.46
CA GLU A 320 17.59 19.10 3.26
C GLU A 320 17.22 18.34 1.98
N GLU A 321 17.49 17.03 1.94
CA GLU A 321 17.11 16.20 0.82
C GLU A 321 15.58 16.01 0.74
N ALA A 322 14.91 15.90 1.89
CA ALA A 322 13.45 15.81 1.95
C ALA A 322 12.80 17.09 1.38
N GLU A 323 13.26 18.28 1.81
CA GLU A 323 12.79 19.57 1.29
C GLU A 323 12.90 19.62 -0.24
N ALA A 324 14.09 19.31 -0.78
CA ALA A 324 14.36 19.41 -2.20
C ALA A 324 13.43 18.53 -3.07
N VAL A 325 13.21 17.28 -2.67
CA VAL A 325 12.34 16.36 -3.44
C VAL A 325 10.85 16.66 -3.24
N TYR A 326 10.43 17.16 -2.06
CA TYR A 326 9.06 17.60 -1.85
C TYR A 326 8.74 18.87 -2.64
N GLU A 327 9.66 19.83 -2.74
CA GLU A 327 9.49 21.05 -3.56
C GLU A 327 9.39 20.69 -5.04
N GLU A 328 10.26 19.80 -5.56
CA GLU A 328 10.17 19.31 -6.94
C GLU A 328 8.80 18.61 -7.18
N SER A 329 8.37 17.76 -6.26
CA SER A 329 7.06 17.10 -6.32
C SER A 329 5.90 18.09 -6.36
N LEU A 330 5.93 19.09 -5.49
CA LEU A 330 4.90 20.12 -5.38
C LEU A 330 4.79 20.94 -6.66
N ASP A 331 5.92 21.34 -7.24
CA ASP A 331 5.96 22.09 -8.50
C ASP A 331 5.37 21.28 -9.66
N ILE A 332 5.68 19.99 -9.73
CA ILE A 332 5.12 19.11 -10.77
C ILE A 332 3.61 18.97 -10.58
N TYR A 333 3.14 18.70 -9.37
CA TYR A 333 1.68 18.57 -9.11
C TYR A 333 0.93 19.86 -9.39
N ARG A 334 1.47 21.04 -9.02
CA ARG A 334 0.85 22.35 -9.33
C ARG A 334 0.74 22.58 -10.83
N ARG A 335 1.79 22.26 -11.62
CA ARG A 335 1.73 22.34 -13.09
C ARG A 335 0.73 21.35 -13.68
N ALA A 336 0.68 20.13 -13.16
CA ALA A 336 -0.24 19.10 -13.62
C ALA A 336 -1.71 19.47 -13.34
N ASP A 337 -2.02 20.04 -12.17
CA ASP A 337 -3.37 20.47 -11.79
C ASP A 337 -3.89 21.59 -12.71
N LEU A 338 -3.02 22.51 -13.14
CA LEU A 338 -3.37 23.59 -14.07
C LEU A 338 -3.63 23.09 -15.50
N ASN A 339 -2.95 22.03 -15.94
CA ASN A 339 -2.93 21.57 -17.33
C ASN A 339 -3.77 20.31 -17.59
N SER A 340 -4.46 19.79 -16.59
CA SER A 340 -5.20 18.53 -16.64
C SER A 340 -6.66 18.72 -16.24
N GLU A 341 -7.56 17.93 -16.84
CA GLU A 341 -8.93 17.77 -16.32
C GLU A 341 -8.97 17.03 -14.97
N HIS A 342 -7.87 16.39 -14.60
CA HIS A 342 -7.70 15.68 -13.34
C HIS A 342 -7.17 16.64 -12.28
N SER A 343 -7.81 16.68 -11.12
CA SER A 343 -7.40 17.52 -10.00
C SER A 343 -6.42 16.78 -9.09
N TYR A 344 -5.26 17.39 -8.85
CA TYR A 344 -4.19 16.89 -7.95
C TYR A 344 -4.18 17.61 -6.60
N LYS A 345 -5.28 18.24 -6.22
CA LYS A 345 -5.38 19.04 -4.98
C LYS A 345 -5.08 18.22 -3.72
N ALA A 346 -5.51 16.96 -3.66
CA ALA A 346 -5.26 16.10 -2.50
C ALA A 346 -3.77 15.79 -2.33
N GLU A 347 -3.08 15.54 -3.44
CA GLU A 347 -1.65 15.26 -3.51
C GLU A 347 -0.84 16.53 -3.15
N ILE A 348 -1.22 17.69 -3.69
CA ILE A 348 -0.63 18.99 -3.33
C ILE A 348 -0.74 19.24 -1.83
N ALA A 349 -1.94 19.05 -1.25
CA ALA A 349 -2.15 19.26 0.19
C ALA A 349 -1.34 18.27 1.05
N LYS A 350 -1.17 17.02 0.60
CA LYS A 350 -0.32 16.02 1.27
C LYS A 350 1.15 16.46 1.27
N VAL A 351 1.67 16.91 0.13
CA VAL A 351 3.08 17.36 0.03
C VAL A 351 3.31 18.62 0.85
N LEU A 352 2.36 19.57 0.84
CA LEU A 352 2.42 20.76 1.70
C LEU A 352 2.42 20.42 3.20
N TYR A 353 1.65 19.41 3.61
CA TYR A 353 1.68 18.90 4.98
C TYR A 353 3.09 18.38 5.35
N ASN A 354 3.70 17.57 4.51
CA ASN A 354 5.03 17.01 4.75
C ASN A 354 6.10 18.11 4.76
N LEU A 355 6.04 19.08 3.83
CA LEU A 355 6.93 20.24 3.84
C LEU A 355 6.77 21.06 5.14
N GLY A 356 5.53 21.26 5.61
CA GLY A 356 5.28 21.93 6.88
C GLY A 356 5.97 21.23 8.06
N VAL A 357 5.96 19.89 8.06
CA VAL A 357 6.66 19.08 9.08
C VAL A 357 8.18 19.26 8.97
N VAL A 358 8.73 19.20 7.77
CA VAL A 358 10.18 19.38 7.51
C VAL A 358 10.65 20.79 7.91
N TYR A 359 9.90 21.82 7.55
CA TYR A 359 10.25 23.21 7.91
C TYR A 359 10.33 23.42 9.41
N PHE A 360 9.42 22.84 10.17
CA PHE A 360 9.43 23.02 11.62
C PHE A 360 10.47 22.12 12.31
N PHE A 361 10.36 20.80 12.14
CA PHE A 361 11.20 19.85 12.89
C PHE A 361 12.64 19.77 12.35
N GLY A 362 12.83 19.97 11.03
CA GLY A 362 14.15 19.94 10.41
C GLY A 362 14.92 21.25 10.55
N PHE A 363 14.24 22.39 10.39
CA PHE A 363 14.91 23.68 10.28
C PHE A 363 14.48 24.72 11.32
N GLY A 364 13.49 24.45 12.15
CA GLY A 364 12.92 25.42 13.09
C GLY A 364 12.24 26.62 12.42
N LYS A 365 11.85 26.49 11.14
CA LYS A 365 11.22 27.56 10.35
C LYS A 365 9.70 27.60 10.62
N TYR A 366 9.29 28.22 11.71
CA TYR A 366 7.89 28.28 12.12
C TYR A 366 6.97 28.91 11.06
N ASP A 367 7.35 30.06 10.51
CA ASP A 367 6.51 30.80 9.57
C ASP A 367 6.28 30.02 8.25
N ASP A 368 7.33 29.41 7.69
CA ASP A 368 7.23 28.60 6.48
C ASP A 368 6.37 27.37 6.71
N SER A 369 6.56 26.70 7.85
CA SER A 369 5.74 25.57 8.27
C SER A 369 4.26 25.94 8.38
N ASN A 370 3.96 27.01 9.10
CA ASN A 370 2.59 27.49 9.32
C ASN A 370 1.92 27.90 7.99
N LYS A 371 2.67 28.52 7.07
CA LYS A 371 2.19 28.87 5.73
C LYS A 371 1.85 27.63 4.90
N ALA A 372 2.72 26.64 4.85
CA ALA A 372 2.51 25.42 4.09
C ALA A 372 1.27 24.64 4.62
N LEU A 373 1.16 24.48 5.92
CA LEU A 373 0.04 23.79 6.56
C LEU A 373 -1.29 24.54 6.39
N LYS A 374 -1.31 25.86 6.48
CA LYS A 374 -2.51 26.68 6.21
C LYS A 374 -2.95 26.58 4.75
N GLU A 375 -2.03 26.52 3.80
CA GLU A 375 -2.36 26.26 2.40
C GLU A 375 -3.00 24.87 2.23
N ALA A 376 -2.46 23.83 2.88
CA ALA A 376 -3.04 22.51 2.89
C ALA A 376 -4.48 22.48 3.44
N VAL A 377 -4.73 23.20 4.55
CA VAL A 377 -6.07 23.38 5.12
C VAL A 377 -7.04 23.99 4.11
N GLN A 378 -6.64 25.08 3.44
CA GLN A 378 -7.49 25.74 2.43
C GLN A 378 -7.86 24.81 1.28
N ILE A 379 -6.88 24.01 0.82
CA ILE A 379 -7.10 23.05 -0.26
C ILE A 379 -8.11 21.99 0.18
N TYR A 380 -7.95 21.36 1.36
CA TYR A 380 -8.88 20.35 1.85
C TYR A 380 -10.28 20.90 2.08
N TYR A 381 -10.45 22.12 2.60
CA TYR A 381 -11.76 22.79 2.69
C TYR A 381 -12.41 22.97 1.31
N GLY A 382 -11.64 23.34 0.30
CA GLY A 382 -12.12 23.51 -1.06
C GLY A 382 -12.53 22.21 -1.76
N MET A 383 -12.14 21.05 -1.24
CA MET A 383 -12.48 19.74 -1.81
C MET A 383 -13.86 19.22 -1.34
N GLY A 384 -14.47 19.86 -0.35
CA GLY A 384 -15.70 19.41 0.29
C GLY A 384 -15.47 18.32 1.32
N SER A 385 -16.51 18.03 2.11
CA SER A 385 -16.45 17.11 3.24
C SER A 385 -16.79 15.68 2.84
N ASN A 386 -15.90 14.76 3.16
CA ASN A 386 -16.12 13.32 3.19
C ASN A 386 -15.14 12.71 4.21
N GLU A 387 -15.34 11.46 4.61
CA GLU A 387 -14.55 10.80 5.66
C GLU A 387 -13.02 10.88 5.42
N VAL A 388 -12.57 10.66 4.18
CA VAL A 388 -11.14 10.68 3.83
C VAL A 388 -10.57 12.10 3.92
N VAL A 389 -11.29 13.10 3.38
CA VAL A 389 -10.86 14.51 3.42
C VAL A 389 -10.88 15.02 4.86
N ASP A 390 -11.95 14.72 5.60
CA ASP A 390 -12.09 15.14 7.00
C ASP A 390 -10.96 14.56 7.88
N THR A 391 -10.59 13.28 7.67
CA THR A 391 -9.49 12.65 8.41
C THR A 391 -8.14 13.31 8.10
N ARG A 392 -7.86 13.61 6.83
CA ARG A 392 -6.62 14.30 6.42
C ARG A 392 -6.57 15.72 6.94
N LEU A 393 -7.68 16.45 6.84
CA LEU A 393 -7.81 17.81 7.37
C LEU A 393 -7.60 17.84 8.88
N ALA A 394 -8.17 16.88 9.62
CA ALA A 394 -7.95 16.75 11.05
C ALA A 394 -6.46 16.54 11.38
N SER A 395 -5.75 15.70 10.61
CA SER A 395 -4.31 15.51 10.81
C SER A 395 -3.49 16.78 10.55
N VAL A 396 -3.91 17.64 9.60
CA VAL A 396 -3.24 18.94 9.37
C VAL A 396 -3.47 19.87 10.55
N PHE A 397 -4.70 19.95 11.08
CA PHE A 397 -5.00 20.76 12.25
C PHE A 397 -4.28 20.26 13.51
N GLU A 398 -4.21 18.94 13.70
CA GLU A 398 -3.45 18.34 14.79
C GLU A 398 -1.97 18.75 14.73
N ARG A 399 -1.38 18.71 13.53
CA ARG A 399 0.01 19.14 13.33
C ARG A 399 0.20 20.64 13.55
N LEU A 400 -0.73 21.48 13.07
CA LEU A 400 -0.74 22.92 13.38
C LEU A 400 -0.84 23.17 14.88
N GLY A 401 -1.69 22.42 15.59
CA GLY A 401 -1.81 22.49 17.05
C GLY A 401 -0.49 22.19 17.74
N GLN A 402 0.20 21.11 17.35
CA GLN A 402 1.49 20.73 17.92
C GLN A 402 2.59 21.78 17.65
N ILE A 403 2.66 22.30 16.43
CA ILE A 403 3.65 23.31 16.04
C ILE A 403 3.40 24.62 16.79
N ASN A 404 2.15 25.07 16.88
CA ASN A 404 1.79 26.26 17.63
C ASN A 404 2.07 26.10 19.14
N TYR A 405 1.82 24.91 19.72
CA TYR A 405 2.16 24.60 21.10
C TYR A 405 3.68 24.70 21.35
N ASN A 406 4.49 24.10 20.50
CA ASN A 406 5.94 24.15 20.62
C ASN A 406 6.52 25.56 20.41
N ALA A 407 5.82 26.40 19.64
CA ALA A 407 6.15 27.81 19.45
C ALA A 407 5.54 28.72 20.53
N GLU A 408 4.96 28.18 21.60
CA GLU A 408 4.31 28.87 22.70
C GLU A 408 3.09 29.73 22.30
N HIS A 409 2.52 29.49 21.11
CA HIS A 409 1.27 30.09 20.66
C HIS A 409 0.07 29.25 21.13
N TYR A 410 -0.17 29.25 22.43
CA TYR A 410 -1.09 28.30 23.06
C TYR A 410 -2.57 28.51 22.69
N ASP A 411 -3.01 29.75 22.41
CA ASP A 411 -4.38 30.00 21.94
C ASP A 411 -4.64 29.40 20.57
N GLU A 412 -3.71 29.59 19.62
CA GLU A 412 -3.79 29.01 18.30
C GLU A 412 -3.64 27.48 18.35
N ALA A 413 -2.82 26.97 19.25
CA ALA A 413 -2.68 25.51 19.46
C ALA A 413 -4.01 24.91 19.92
N ARG A 414 -4.65 25.49 20.94
CA ARG A 414 -5.98 25.07 21.43
C ARG A 414 -7.01 25.05 20.30
N ASP A 415 -7.08 26.12 19.51
CA ASP A 415 -8.08 26.25 18.44
C ASP A 415 -7.85 25.20 17.35
N ASN A 416 -6.60 24.97 16.95
CA ASN A 416 -6.27 23.95 15.96
C ASN A 416 -6.57 22.53 16.48
N PHE A 417 -6.19 22.18 17.71
CA PHE A 417 -6.61 20.91 18.31
C PHE A 417 -8.12 20.78 18.44
N GLY A 418 -8.84 21.90 18.71
CA GLY A 418 -10.29 21.95 18.73
C GLY A 418 -10.92 21.60 17.38
N HIS A 419 -10.41 22.16 16.28
CA HIS A 419 -10.84 21.80 14.92
C HIS A 419 -10.55 20.34 14.58
N ALA A 420 -9.38 19.81 14.96
CA ALA A 420 -9.07 18.39 14.79
C ALA A 420 -10.05 17.49 15.56
N LEU A 421 -10.35 17.84 16.82
CA LEU A 421 -11.29 17.11 17.68
C LEU A 421 -12.70 17.04 17.07
N GLU A 422 -13.22 18.13 16.51
CA GLU A 422 -14.52 18.15 15.85
C GLU A 422 -14.59 17.16 14.68
N LEU A 423 -13.54 17.14 13.86
CA LEU A 423 -13.45 16.24 12.70
C LEU A 423 -13.29 14.78 13.12
N TYR A 424 -12.46 14.48 14.12
CA TYR A 424 -12.31 13.13 14.66
C TYR A 424 -13.58 12.63 15.33
N ARG A 425 -14.33 13.50 16.03
CA ARG A 425 -15.65 13.17 16.60
C ARG A 425 -16.65 12.80 15.52
N LYS A 426 -16.66 13.54 14.42
CA LYS A 426 -17.53 13.23 13.25
C LYS A 426 -17.23 11.86 12.67
N ASN A 427 -15.97 11.46 12.61
CA ASN A 427 -15.52 10.17 12.09
C ASN A 427 -15.53 9.05 13.16
N SER A 428 -15.93 9.36 14.41
CA SER A 428 -15.96 8.43 15.55
C SER A 428 -14.60 7.79 15.88
N ASP A 429 -13.49 8.49 15.60
CA ASP A 429 -12.12 8.05 15.88
C ASP A 429 -11.74 8.43 17.32
N LYS A 430 -12.03 7.52 18.27
CA LYS A 430 -11.82 7.76 19.71
C LYS A 430 -10.35 7.96 20.08
N GLU A 431 -9.45 7.26 19.42
CA GLU A 431 -8.02 7.36 19.70
C GLU A 431 -7.49 8.75 19.38
N ARG A 432 -7.75 9.22 18.15
CA ARG A 432 -7.32 10.55 17.74
C ARG A 432 -8.09 11.68 18.45
N MET A 433 -9.34 11.43 18.84
CA MET A 433 -10.06 12.35 19.72
C MET A 433 -9.32 12.55 21.05
N ALA A 434 -8.88 11.46 21.70
CA ALA A 434 -8.14 11.54 22.94
C ALA A 434 -6.83 12.32 22.79
N TYR A 435 -6.11 12.09 21.68
CA TYR A 435 -4.89 12.85 21.38
C TYR A 435 -5.15 14.36 21.20
N ALA A 436 -6.19 14.74 20.46
CA ALA A 436 -6.55 16.15 20.28
C ALA A 436 -7.00 16.79 21.60
N MET A 437 -7.78 16.10 22.42
CA MET A 437 -8.20 16.54 23.76
C MET A 437 -6.99 16.73 24.68
N PHE A 438 -6.02 15.82 24.62
CA PHE A 438 -4.76 15.93 25.35
C PHE A 438 -3.97 17.19 24.93
N GLY A 439 -3.90 17.48 23.63
CA GLY A 439 -3.29 18.71 23.11
C GLY A 439 -3.99 19.99 23.61
N ILE A 440 -5.32 19.98 23.69
CA ILE A 440 -6.10 21.10 24.26
C ILE A 440 -5.78 21.29 25.76
N GLY A 441 -5.71 20.18 26.51
CA GLY A 441 -5.34 20.21 27.93
C GLY A 441 -3.96 20.83 28.15
N ASN A 442 -2.97 20.42 27.35
CA ASN A 442 -1.62 20.99 27.37
C ASN A 442 -1.61 22.48 27.00
N ALA A 443 -2.37 22.89 25.98
CA ALA A 443 -2.47 24.30 25.60
C ALA A 443 -3.04 25.17 26.73
N TYR A 444 -4.06 24.69 27.42
CA TYR A 444 -4.59 25.39 28.63
C TYR A 444 -3.56 25.44 29.76
N CYS A 445 -2.76 24.40 29.95
CA CYS A 445 -1.67 24.39 30.93
C CYS A 445 -0.61 25.44 30.58
N GLY A 446 -0.18 25.52 29.30
CA GLY A 446 0.73 26.58 28.83
C GLY A 446 0.18 28.00 29.01
N MET A 447 -1.13 28.20 28.86
CA MET A 447 -1.82 29.46 29.18
C MET A 447 -1.96 29.74 30.69
N LYS A 448 -1.50 28.85 31.56
CA LYS A 448 -1.68 28.88 33.03
C LYS A 448 -3.16 28.82 33.45
N ARG A 449 -4.03 28.25 32.60
CA ARG A 449 -5.46 28.05 32.87
C ARG A 449 -5.67 26.62 33.39
N TYR A 450 -5.10 26.34 34.58
CA TYR A 450 -4.98 25.00 35.12
C TYR A 450 -6.33 24.29 35.36
N GLY A 451 -7.36 25.05 35.79
CA GLY A 451 -8.69 24.49 36.01
C GLY A 451 -9.36 23.96 34.75
N GLU A 452 -9.17 24.62 33.59
CA GLU A 452 -9.65 24.14 32.30
C GLU A 452 -8.80 22.97 31.80
N SER A 453 -7.48 23.04 31.97
CA SER A 453 -6.56 21.96 31.63
C SER A 453 -6.96 20.63 32.28
N ARG A 454 -7.23 20.66 33.59
CA ARG A 454 -7.64 19.45 34.35
C ARG A 454 -8.94 18.84 33.85
N ARG A 455 -9.93 19.64 33.45
CA ARG A 455 -11.19 19.13 32.89
C ARG A 455 -10.92 18.31 31.60
N TRP A 456 -10.03 18.82 30.76
CA TRP A 456 -9.65 18.10 29.54
C TRP A 456 -8.87 16.83 29.85
N PHE A 457 -7.97 16.83 30.84
CA PHE A 457 -7.28 15.61 31.26
C PHE A 457 -8.24 14.59 31.89
N ASP A 458 -9.26 15.03 32.65
CA ASP A 458 -10.29 14.13 33.17
C ASP A 458 -11.03 13.40 32.01
N ASP A 459 -11.44 14.17 30.99
CA ASP A 459 -12.11 13.62 29.82
C ASP A 459 -11.18 12.63 29.04
N VAL A 460 -9.90 12.98 28.89
CA VAL A 460 -8.88 12.14 28.25
C VAL A 460 -8.68 10.82 29.01
N ILE A 461 -8.56 10.88 30.35
CA ILE A 461 -8.38 9.71 31.22
C ILE A 461 -9.55 8.72 31.03
N GLU A 462 -10.79 9.23 30.99
CA GLU A 462 -11.96 8.36 30.78
C GLU A 462 -11.97 7.73 29.38
N VAL A 463 -11.56 8.46 28.33
CA VAL A 463 -11.47 7.90 26.97
C VAL A 463 -10.39 6.80 26.91
N TYR A 464 -9.20 7.05 27.48
CA TYR A 464 -8.15 6.01 27.48
C TYR A 464 -8.53 4.79 28.34
N LYS A 465 -9.26 4.97 29.42
CA LYS A 465 -9.80 3.88 30.23
C LYS A 465 -10.76 2.98 29.43
N GLU A 466 -11.58 3.57 28.55
CA GLU A 466 -12.42 2.78 27.62
C GLU A 466 -11.60 2.05 26.54
N LEU A 467 -10.55 2.70 26.01
CA LEU A 467 -9.68 2.13 24.98
C LEU A 467 -8.80 1.00 25.54
N GLU A 468 -8.31 1.14 26.78
CA GLU A 468 -7.47 0.16 27.49
C GLU A 468 -8.14 -1.22 27.63
N VAL A 469 -9.47 -1.27 27.71
CA VAL A 469 -10.23 -2.53 27.76
C VAL A 469 -9.98 -3.42 26.52
N LYS A 470 -9.74 -2.79 25.37
CA LYS A 470 -9.50 -3.50 24.09
C LYS A 470 -8.01 -3.62 23.76
N HIS A 471 -7.24 -2.63 24.13
CA HIS A 471 -5.82 -2.49 23.82
C HIS A 471 -5.06 -2.02 25.06
N PRO A 472 -4.41 -2.92 25.81
CA PRO A 472 -3.68 -2.59 27.05
C PRO A 472 -2.60 -1.52 26.89
N ASP A 473 -2.06 -1.32 25.68
CA ASP A 473 -1.01 -0.34 25.39
C ASP A 473 -1.44 1.12 25.69
N TYR A 474 -2.76 1.39 25.78
CA TYR A 474 -3.25 2.72 26.19
C TYR A 474 -3.10 3.03 27.67
N SER A 475 -2.63 2.09 28.49
CA SER A 475 -2.30 2.32 29.89
C SER A 475 -1.25 3.42 30.06
N ASP A 476 -0.25 3.47 29.18
CA ASP A 476 0.82 4.48 29.20
C ASP A 476 0.27 5.89 28.89
N ASN A 477 -0.62 5.99 27.90
CA ASN A 477 -1.28 7.25 27.55
C ASN A 477 -2.17 7.76 28.69
N ARG A 478 -2.90 6.85 29.38
CA ARG A 478 -3.70 7.18 30.55
C ARG A 478 -2.83 7.66 31.69
N LEU A 479 -1.73 6.96 31.97
CA LEU A 479 -0.74 7.35 32.97
C LEU A 479 -0.21 8.76 32.73
N GLN A 480 0.18 9.06 31.50
CA GLN A 480 0.67 10.38 31.12
C GLN A 480 -0.36 11.48 31.37
N ALA A 481 -1.63 11.25 31.04
CA ALA A 481 -2.70 12.20 31.30
C ALA A 481 -2.92 12.44 32.81
N MET A 482 -2.86 11.37 33.63
CA MET A 482 -2.95 11.48 35.08
C MET A 482 -1.77 12.27 35.68
N MET A 483 -0.55 12.03 35.18
CA MET A 483 0.64 12.77 35.61
C MET A 483 0.50 14.27 35.31
N LEU A 484 0.12 14.64 34.09
CA LEU A 484 -0.06 16.06 33.73
C LEU A 484 -1.21 16.73 34.50
N LYS A 485 -2.24 15.98 34.88
CA LYS A 485 -3.27 16.46 35.79
C LYS A 485 -2.67 16.77 37.16
N ALA A 486 -1.82 15.91 37.71
CA ALA A 486 -1.13 16.15 38.98
C ALA A 486 -0.20 17.38 38.89
N ASP A 487 0.62 17.45 37.82
CA ASP A 487 1.52 18.58 37.57
C ASP A 487 0.75 19.91 37.49
N SER A 488 -0.46 19.94 36.92
CA SER A 488 -1.30 21.13 36.85
C SER A 488 -1.80 21.61 38.22
N PHE A 489 -2.04 20.68 39.15
CA PHE A 489 -2.35 21.04 40.55
C PHE A 489 -1.13 21.58 41.27
N GLN A 490 0.03 20.97 41.07
CA GLN A 490 1.29 21.46 41.67
C GLN A 490 1.65 22.86 41.16
N MET A 491 1.53 23.12 39.86
CA MET A 491 1.79 24.44 39.27
C MET A 491 0.82 25.54 39.79
N GLU A 492 -0.38 25.16 40.19
CA GLU A 492 -1.36 26.07 40.80
C GLU A 492 -1.15 26.24 42.34
N GLY A 493 -0.31 25.41 42.94
CA GLY A 493 -0.05 25.38 44.38
C GLY A 493 -1.15 24.64 45.19
N CYS A 494 -1.92 23.78 44.51
CA CYS A 494 -2.98 22.96 45.13
C CYS A 494 -2.39 21.62 45.59
N CYS A 495 -1.60 21.66 46.65
CA CYS A 495 -0.81 20.49 47.08
C CYS A 495 -1.66 19.29 47.53
N LEU A 496 -2.82 19.53 48.19
CA LEU A 496 -3.68 18.43 48.66
C LEU A 496 -4.30 17.66 47.50
N GLU A 497 -4.83 18.36 46.50
CA GLU A 497 -5.42 17.74 45.31
C GLU A 497 -4.33 17.06 44.44
N CYS A 498 -3.13 17.64 44.40
CA CYS A 498 -1.97 17.03 43.75
C CYS A 498 -1.62 15.69 44.41
N GLU A 499 -1.58 15.65 45.75
CA GLU A 499 -1.37 14.42 46.51
C GLU A 499 -2.42 13.35 46.20
N GLU A 500 -3.70 13.72 46.13
CA GLU A 500 -4.78 12.78 45.81
C GLU A 500 -4.52 12.11 44.43
N VAL A 501 -4.20 12.92 43.41
CA VAL A 501 -3.93 12.40 42.06
C VAL A 501 -2.69 11.52 42.04
N TYR A 502 -1.58 11.92 42.68
CA TYR A 502 -0.39 11.05 42.74
C TYR A 502 -0.64 9.75 43.49
N ASN A 503 -1.48 9.73 44.49
CA ASN A 503 -1.87 8.48 45.16
C ASN A 503 -2.73 7.59 44.25
N GLU A 504 -3.65 8.17 43.45
CA GLU A 504 -4.39 7.41 42.41
C GLU A 504 -3.42 6.82 41.37
N VAL A 505 -2.43 7.59 40.92
CA VAL A 505 -1.37 7.11 40.01
C VAL A 505 -0.58 5.96 40.63
N CYS A 506 -0.21 6.06 41.91
CA CYS A 506 0.49 4.97 42.61
C CYS A 506 -0.35 3.69 42.68
N VAL A 507 -1.65 3.80 42.88
CA VAL A 507 -2.56 2.63 42.86
C VAL A 507 -2.59 2.00 41.48
N PHE A 508 -2.78 2.83 40.46
CA PHE A 508 -2.84 2.39 39.06
C PHE A 508 -1.52 1.71 38.61
N LEU A 509 -0.38 2.31 38.94
CA LEU A 509 0.94 1.74 38.64
C LEU A 509 1.18 0.39 39.35
N ARG A 510 0.73 0.24 40.60
CA ARG A 510 0.84 -1.05 41.31
C ARG A 510 -0.04 -2.13 40.69
N GLU A 511 -1.19 -1.78 40.15
CA GLU A 511 -2.04 -2.70 39.39
C GLU A 511 -1.35 -3.15 38.10
N LEU A 512 -0.73 -2.21 37.36
CA LEU A 512 0.03 -2.51 36.16
C LEU A 512 1.28 -3.34 36.45
N GLU A 513 2.04 -3.01 37.49
CA GLU A 513 3.23 -3.75 37.94
C GLU A 513 2.87 -5.19 38.35
N SER A 514 1.69 -5.39 38.96
CA SER A 514 1.18 -6.74 39.29
C SER A 514 0.87 -7.58 38.04
N LYS A 515 0.45 -6.93 36.94
CA LYS A 515 0.18 -7.59 35.65
C LYS A 515 1.46 -7.81 34.83
N TYR A 516 2.36 -6.84 34.89
CA TYR A 516 3.58 -6.77 34.09
C TYR A 516 4.79 -6.50 35.01
N PRO A 517 5.29 -7.49 35.74
CA PRO A 517 6.33 -7.30 36.74
C PRO A 517 7.64 -6.71 36.14
N GLY A 518 8.13 -5.64 36.74
CA GLY A 518 9.33 -4.92 36.34
C GLY A 518 9.12 -3.86 35.24
N ALA A 519 7.92 -3.77 34.64
CA ALA A 519 7.66 -2.87 33.52
C ALA A 519 7.38 -1.42 33.97
N TYR A 520 6.84 -1.22 35.15
CA TYR A 520 6.40 0.10 35.65
C TYR A 520 7.11 0.53 36.94
N THR A 521 8.19 -0.15 37.30
CA THR A 521 8.99 0.15 38.51
C THR A 521 9.62 1.54 38.41
N GLU A 522 10.07 1.96 37.22
CA GLU A 522 10.65 3.28 36.98
C GLU A 522 9.62 4.40 37.23
N GLU A 523 8.44 4.30 36.61
CA GLU A 523 7.35 5.26 36.75
C GLU A 523 6.89 5.37 38.21
N LEU A 524 6.80 4.23 38.90
CA LEU A 524 6.44 4.22 40.31
C LEU A 524 7.49 4.91 41.18
N ALA A 525 8.76 4.72 40.87
CA ALA A 525 9.86 5.42 41.57
C ALA A 525 9.80 6.93 41.35
N ILE A 526 9.53 7.36 40.10
CA ILE A 526 9.38 8.79 39.74
C ILE A 526 8.21 9.41 40.49
N VAL A 527 7.05 8.76 40.52
CA VAL A 527 5.88 9.28 41.23
C VAL A 527 6.13 9.37 42.73
N LYS A 528 6.83 8.40 43.31
CA LYS A 528 7.21 8.43 44.73
C LYS A 528 8.20 9.56 45.05
N LYS A 529 9.14 9.81 44.13
CA LYS A 529 10.05 10.97 44.23
C LYS A 529 9.27 12.29 44.17
N ASN A 530 8.33 12.44 43.23
CA ASN A 530 7.49 13.64 43.11
C ASN A 530 6.60 13.86 44.35
N LEU A 531 6.04 12.79 44.93
CA LEU A 531 5.34 12.83 46.21
C LEU A 531 6.26 13.29 47.35
N GLY A 532 7.52 12.87 47.36
CA GLY A 532 8.52 13.33 48.31
C GLY A 532 8.76 14.82 48.21
N GLU A 533 8.93 15.37 47.00
CA GLU A 533 9.08 16.81 46.75
C GLU A 533 7.83 17.58 47.18
N LEU A 534 6.63 17.08 46.85
CA LEU A 534 5.38 17.67 47.26
C LEU A 534 5.23 17.76 48.81
N TYR A 535 5.58 16.67 49.52
CA TYR A 535 5.57 16.68 50.98
C TYR A 535 6.62 17.60 51.58
N TYR A 536 7.76 17.82 50.92
CA TYR A 536 8.73 18.81 51.31
C TYR A 536 8.17 20.23 51.22
N GLU A 537 7.50 20.55 50.10
CA GLU A 537 6.80 21.83 49.90
C GLU A 537 5.69 22.06 50.94
N MET A 538 5.06 20.99 51.42
CA MET A 538 4.03 21.04 52.45
C MET A 538 4.59 21.05 53.89
N GLU A 539 5.91 21.02 54.04
CA GLU A 539 6.63 20.91 55.34
C GLU A 539 6.28 19.62 56.12
N GLU A 540 5.76 18.57 55.40
CA GLU A 540 5.40 17.27 55.99
C GLU A 540 6.62 16.28 55.95
N TYR A 541 7.66 16.60 56.67
CA TYR A 541 8.98 15.94 56.60
C TYR A 541 8.96 14.42 56.86
N GLU A 542 8.10 13.90 57.72
CA GLU A 542 7.96 12.46 57.96
C GLU A 542 7.41 11.71 56.74
N ARG A 543 6.43 12.29 56.06
CA ARG A 543 5.84 11.72 54.81
C ARG A 543 6.82 11.84 53.66
N CYS A 544 7.57 12.98 53.62
CA CYS A 544 8.62 13.23 52.67
C CYS A 544 9.70 12.13 52.75
N ARG A 545 10.26 11.88 53.94
CA ARG A 545 11.28 10.81 54.17
C ARG A 545 10.80 9.45 53.70
N LYS A 546 9.58 9.10 54.06
CA LYS A 546 9.01 7.83 53.67
C LYS A 546 8.87 7.69 52.14
N ALA A 547 8.36 8.69 51.47
CA ALA A 547 8.17 8.69 50.02
C ALA A 547 9.52 8.63 49.28
N LEU A 548 10.52 9.41 49.69
CA LEU A 548 11.86 9.42 49.11
C LEU A 548 12.61 8.09 49.34
N ALA A 549 12.48 7.52 50.55
CA ALA A 549 13.08 6.20 50.83
C ALA A 549 12.47 5.09 49.98
N GLU A 550 11.15 5.09 49.76
CA GLU A 550 10.47 4.19 48.85
C GLU A 550 10.95 4.42 47.40
N ALA A 551 11.08 5.67 46.95
CA ALA A 551 11.58 5.98 45.60
C ALA A 551 12.99 5.47 45.37
N ILE A 552 13.93 5.73 46.31
CA ILE A 552 15.31 5.29 46.23
C ILE A 552 15.38 3.73 46.19
N SER A 553 14.60 3.05 47.04
CA SER A 553 14.52 1.59 47.04
C SER A 553 14.03 1.03 45.70
N LEU A 554 13.06 1.68 45.06
CA LEU A 554 12.57 1.30 43.75
C LEU A 554 13.65 1.56 42.66
N PHE A 555 14.28 2.72 42.66
CA PHE A 555 15.40 3.00 41.76
C PHE A 555 16.53 1.98 41.92
N ASP A 556 16.85 1.54 43.14
CA ASP A 556 17.88 0.54 43.41
C ASP A 556 17.52 -0.84 42.84
N SER A 557 16.26 -1.15 42.68
CA SER A 557 15.79 -2.42 42.11
C SER A 557 15.89 -2.50 40.58
N ILE A 558 16.10 -1.35 39.89
CA ILE A 558 16.24 -1.29 38.43
C ILE A 558 17.63 -1.78 38.02
N GLN A 559 17.68 -2.82 37.17
CA GLN A 559 18.94 -3.49 36.80
C GLN A 559 19.80 -2.65 35.85
N GLU A 560 19.18 -2.02 34.85
CA GLU A 560 19.88 -1.15 33.88
C GLU A 560 19.36 0.27 34.03
N LYS A 561 20.15 1.15 34.64
CA LYS A 561 19.78 2.54 34.88
C LYS A 561 20.27 3.43 33.75
N SER A 562 19.36 4.20 33.13
CA SER A 562 19.72 5.29 32.23
C SER A 562 20.38 6.46 33.03
N GLU A 563 21.10 7.34 32.32
CA GLU A 563 21.65 8.56 32.94
C GLU A 563 20.57 9.37 33.66
N ARG A 564 19.38 9.49 33.08
CA ARG A 564 18.23 10.16 33.67
C ARG A 564 17.78 9.53 34.99
N ILE A 565 17.74 8.20 35.08
CA ILE A 565 17.36 7.50 36.33
C ILE A 565 18.39 7.74 37.41
N ILE A 566 19.68 7.73 37.07
CA ILE A 566 20.77 8.00 38.00
C ILE A 566 20.64 9.43 38.55
N GLU A 567 20.34 10.40 37.69
CA GLU A 567 20.10 11.79 38.07
C GLU A 567 18.92 11.94 39.02
N LEU A 568 17.75 11.35 38.68
CA LEU A 568 16.56 11.40 39.53
C LEU A 568 16.75 10.70 40.87
N GLN A 569 17.50 9.60 40.92
CA GLN A 569 17.87 8.93 42.16
C GLN A 569 18.80 9.83 43.01
N THR A 570 19.74 10.51 42.37
CA THR A 570 20.65 11.44 43.08
C THR A 570 19.87 12.58 43.70
N MET A 571 18.96 13.22 42.94
CA MET A 571 18.07 14.28 43.44
C MET A 571 17.22 13.82 44.64
N ALA A 572 16.64 12.59 44.56
CA ALA A 572 15.88 12.04 45.68
C ALA A 572 16.74 11.80 46.91
N SER A 573 17.99 11.38 46.74
CA SER A 573 18.93 11.13 47.84
C SER A 573 19.41 12.43 48.49
N GLU A 574 19.72 13.45 47.69
CA GLU A 574 20.11 14.76 48.17
C GLU A 574 18.98 15.43 48.99
N LEU A 575 17.75 15.39 48.50
CA LEU A 575 16.58 15.91 49.20
C LEU A 575 16.34 15.14 50.50
N LEU A 576 16.52 13.84 50.51
CA LEU A 576 16.38 13.01 51.72
C LEU A 576 17.42 13.39 52.78
N GLU A 577 18.68 13.67 52.39
CA GLU A 577 19.72 14.17 53.31
C GLU A 577 19.41 15.54 53.86
N GLU A 578 18.84 16.44 53.05
CA GLU A 578 18.40 17.78 53.50
C GLU A 578 17.30 17.69 54.55
N VAL A 579 16.25 16.92 54.27
CA VAL A 579 15.13 16.68 55.21
C VAL A 579 15.59 16.07 56.53
N ASN A 580 16.60 15.19 56.49
CA ASN A 580 17.15 14.62 57.73
C ASN A 580 17.90 15.64 58.55
N LYS A 581 18.65 16.58 57.96
CA LYS A 581 19.35 17.67 58.64
C LYS A 581 18.35 18.68 59.27
N ASP A 582 17.28 19.03 58.58
CA ASP A 582 16.28 19.93 59.08
C ASP A 582 15.48 19.36 60.26
N ALA A 583 15.20 18.05 60.23
CA ALA A 583 14.56 17.37 61.37
C ALA A 583 15.45 17.28 62.60
N ASP A 584 16.76 17.07 62.44
CA ASP A 584 17.69 17.04 63.56
C ASP A 584 17.87 18.43 64.16
N SER A 585 17.72 19.50 63.39
CA SER A 585 17.77 20.90 63.89
C SER A 585 16.54 21.35 64.67
N GLN A 586 15.41 20.61 64.53
CA GLN A 586 14.14 20.90 65.26
C GLN A 586 13.97 20.08 66.55
N LEU A 587 14.87 19.18 66.87
CA LEU A 587 14.88 18.48 68.14
C LEU A 587 15.36 19.46 69.23
N PRO A 588 14.56 19.73 70.29
CA PRO A 588 14.99 20.59 71.40
C PRO A 588 16.23 19.97 72.05
N GLU A 589 17.29 20.77 72.22
CA GLU A 589 18.45 20.39 73.04
C GLU A 589 17.90 19.84 74.37
N GLN A 590 18.08 18.51 74.59
CA GLN A 590 17.85 17.94 75.87
C GLN A 590 18.84 18.59 76.82
N GLU A 591 18.38 19.52 77.68
CA GLU A 591 19.15 20.03 78.77
C GLU A 591 19.69 18.85 79.61
N GLU A 592 20.98 18.59 79.50
CA GLU A 592 21.72 17.79 80.45
C GLU A 592 21.70 18.53 81.76
N GLY A 593 20.83 18.14 82.72
CA GLY A 593 20.79 18.55 84.08
C GLY A 593 21.19 17.41 85.02
#